data_5944eae233d0f95275f6b076c5225d5e
#
_entry.id   5944eae233d0f95275f6b076c5225d5e
#
_cell.length_a   1.000
_cell.length_b   1.000
_cell.length_c   1.000
_cell.angle_alpha   90.00
_cell.angle_beta   90.00
_cell.angle_gamma   90.00
#
_symmetry.space_group_name_H-M   'P 1'
#
loop_
_entity.id
_entity.type
_entity.pdbx_description
1 polymer ?
#
loop_
_entity_poly.entity_id
_entity_poly.type
_entity_poly.pdbx_seq_one_letter_code
_entity_poly.pdbx_strand_id
1 'polypeptide(L)'
;MKVLVVKTSSMGDVIHAFPAVTDALRARPDLTVDWCVEAPFAELVSLHPGISTIHRVSLRGWRKALLSAETWRAVGSLSRALREAKYDLVIDVQGLMKSAFLVKLANAPAAGFDRTSVRELPASLAYAHAYAVPRDIHAIDRARVLFGKALGYEPDLSRLDNGIVAPAPVFPDRGAPTVFLLHGTSRETKKWPVGRWIETAAALAARGLLPLTTWSSPAEKETAEAIAAAVPSTIVIPRSPLLAIAGEIGRARLVIGADTGLMHLASAFALPTVALFVATKPGLTGPIGPRSVALTPEEDDGISVGRVLAAAEEMMGKKG
;
A
#
# COMPACT_ATOMS: atom_id res chain seq x y z
N MET A 1 5.06 21.28 15.62
CA MET A 1 5.18 19.95 16.28
C MET A 1 5.79 18.96 15.30
N LYS A 2 6.80 18.17 15.71
CA LYS A 2 7.48 17.18 14.84
C LYS A 2 7.13 15.76 15.25
N VAL A 3 6.56 14.98 14.31
CA VAL A 3 6.06 13.61 14.55
C VAL A 3 6.80 12.60 13.67
N LEU A 4 7.18 11.46 14.26
CA LEU A 4 7.66 10.31 13.54
C LEU A 4 6.55 9.25 13.41
N VAL A 5 6.21 8.88 12.20
CA VAL A 5 5.32 7.75 11.92
C VAL A 5 6.16 6.47 11.77
N VAL A 6 5.78 5.42 12.50
CA VAL A 6 6.39 4.09 12.34
C VAL A 6 5.39 3.14 11.69
N LYS A 7 5.56 2.91 10.40
CA LYS A 7 4.84 1.92 9.61
C LYS A 7 5.77 1.32 8.57
N THR A 8 6.29 0.13 8.84
CA THR A 8 7.45 -0.40 8.11
C THR A 8 7.09 -1.25 6.90
N SER A 9 5.98 -1.98 6.96
CA SER A 9 5.57 -2.97 5.95
C SER A 9 4.16 -3.51 6.26
N SER A 10 3.43 -4.18 5.34
CA SER A 10 3.76 -4.40 3.94
C SER A 10 3.38 -3.19 3.07
N MET A 11 3.50 -3.29 1.73
CA MET A 11 3.13 -2.20 0.81
C MET A 11 1.69 -1.70 1.05
N GLY A 12 0.70 -2.60 1.04
CA GLY A 12 -0.70 -2.24 1.31
C GLY A 12 -0.89 -1.61 2.69
N ASP A 13 -0.22 -2.13 3.73
CA ASP A 13 -0.28 -1.55 5.07
C ASP A 13 0.32 -0.13 5.15
N VAL A 14 1.36 0.18 4.36
CA VAL A 14 1.94 1.53 4.27
C VAL A 14 0.94 2.46 3.61
N ILE A 15 0.31 2.03 2.50
CA ILE A 15 -0.72 2.78 1.79
C ILE A 15 -1.91 3.09 2.71
N HIS A 16 -2.35 2.13 3.51
CA HIS A 16 -3.46 2.30 4.45
C HIS A 16 -3.19 3.34 5.56
N ALA A 17 -1.95 3.76 5.75
CA ALA A 17 -1.63 4.79 6.74
C ALA A 17 -1.57 6.21 6.17
N PHE A 18 -1.58 6.40 4.84
CA PHE A 18 -1.56 7.72 4.22
C PHE A 18 -2.75 8.61 4.61
N PRO A 19 -4.01 8.12 4.63
CA PRO A 19 -5.14 8.95 5.03
C PRO A 19 -5.01 9.52 6.44
N ALA A 20 -4.39 8.77 7.35
CA ALA A 20 -4.15 9.26 8.71
C ALA A 20 -3.17 10.45 8.75
N VAL A 21 -2.15 10.43 7.90
CA VAL A 21 -1.20 11.56 7.75
C VAL A 21 -1.90 12.75 7.08
N THR A 22 -2.69 12.51 6.04
CA THR A 22 -3.46 13.56 5.35
C THR A 22 -4.41 14.26 6.30
N ASP A 23 -5.16 13.51 7.11
CA ASP A 23 -6.06 14.06 8.11
C ASP A 23 -5.30 14.86 9.18
N ALA A 24 -4.17 14.32 9.66
CA ALA A 24 -3.35 14.98 10.67
C ALA A 24 -2.82 16.33 10.18
N LEU A 25 -2.29 16.38 8.96
CA LEU A 25 -1.78 17.63 8.36
C LEU A 25 -2.89 18.64 8.09
N ARG A 26 -4.10 18.17 7.78
CA ARG A 26 -5.27 19.05 7.63
C ARG A 26 -5.74 19.62 8.98
N ALA A 27 -5.78 18.78 10.01
CA ALA A 27 -6.20 19.19 11.36
C ALA A 27 -5.13 20.04 12.08
N ARG A 28 -3.85 19.81 11.77
CA ARG A 28 -2.70 20.43 12.41
C ARG A 28 -1.69 20.93 11.35
N PRO A 29 -1.90 22.11 10.74
CA PRO A 29 -1.01 22.66 9.71
C PRO A 29 0.41 22.96 10.20
N ASP A 30 0.61 23.07 11.52
CA ASP A 30 1.91 23.23 12.18
C ASP A 30 2.73 21.92 12.27
N LEU A 31 2.14 20.79 11.82
CA LEU A 31 2.76 19.48 11.95
C LEU A 31 3.84 19.27 10.89
N THR A 32 4.99 18.75 11.33
CA THR A 32 6.02 18.18 10.44
C THR A 32 6.04 16.68 10.65
N VAL A 33 5.88 15.92 9.57
CA VAL A 33 5.79 14.46 9.63
C VAL A 33 6.98 13.81 8.95
N ASP A 34 7.73 13.01 9.71
CA ASP A 34 8.75 12.10 9.21
C ASP A 34 8.23 10.67 9.27
N TRP A 35 8.79 9.77 8.48
CA TRP A 35 8.32 8.39 8.39
C TRP A 35 9.46 7.37 8.46
N CYS A 36 9.30 6.32 9.26
CA CYS A 36 10.22 5.19 9.34
C CYS A 36 9.62 3.97 8.62
N VAL A 37 10.29 3.51 7.55
CA VAL A 37 9.79 2.48 6.63
C VAL A 37 10.90 1.55 6.15
N GLU A 38 10.58 0.28 5.84
CA GLU A 38 11.49 -0.64 5.15
C GLU A 38 11.96 -0.05 3.82
N ALA A 39 13.25 -0.16 3.53
CA ALA A 39 13.90 0.46 2.37
C ALA A 39 13.18 0.21 1.02
N PRO A 40 12.62 -1.00 0.73
CA PRO A 40 11.88 -1.24 -0.51
C PRO A 40 10.59 -0.42 -0.66
N PHE A 41 10.05 0.15 0.42
CA PHE A 41 8.82 0.95 0.39
C PHE A 41 9.07 2.45 0.59
N ALA A 42 10.33 2.88 0.66
CA ALA A 42 10.66 4.30 0.85
C ALA A 42 10.16 5.19 -0.32
N GLU A 43 10.27 4.68 -1.55
CA GLU A 43 9.73 5.37 -2.73
C GLU A 43 8.21 5.53 -2.68
N LEU A 44 7.49 4.54 -2.11
CA LEU A 44 6.04 4.64 -1.92
C LEU A 44 5.68 5.78 -0.97
N VAL A 45 6.42 5.92 0.13
CA VAL A 45 6.18 6.98 1.12
C VAL A 45 6.46 8.37 0.53
N SER A 46 7.39 8.48 -0.42
CA SER A 46 7.68 9.76 -1.10
C SER A 46 6.55 10.26 -2.02
N LEU A 47 5.54 9.43 -2.31
CA LEU A 47 4.34 9.86 -3.03
C LEU A 47 3.44 10.80 -2.22
N HIS A 48 3.62 10.86 -0.90
CA HIS A 48 2.86 11.77 -0.04
C HIS A 48 3.65 13.06 0.20
N PRO A 49 3.25 14.20 -0.40
CA PRO A 49 4.03 15.44 -0.36
C PRO A 49 4.16 16.05 1.06
N GLY A 50 3.30 15.64 1.98
CA GLY A 50 3.34 16.09 3.37
C GLY A 50 4.35 15.34 4.26
N ILE A 51 5.11 14.37 3.71
CA ILE A 51 6.19 13.69 4.44
C ILE A 51 7.50 14.45 4.22
N SER A 52 8.11 14.90 5.31
CA SER A 52 9.34 15.71 5.28
C SER A 52 10.59 14.85 5.13
N THR A 53 10.75 13.84 6.00
CA THR A 53 11.93 12.96 6.01
C THR A 53 11.54 11.50 6.04
N ILE A 54 12.19 10.66 5.23
CA ILE A 54 11.98 9.22 5.17
C ILE A 54 13.19 8.48 5.74
N HIS A 55 13.03 7.86 6.91
CA HIS A 55 14.04 7.01 7.51
C HIS A 55 13.91 5.58 6.99
N ARG A 56 14.88 5.18 6.18
CA ARG A 56 14.92 3.82 5.60
C ARG A 56 15.49 2.83 6.58
N VAL A 57 14.80 1.70 6.80
CA VAL A 57 15.26 0.61 7.66
C VAL A 57 15.35 -0.71 6.91
N SER A 58 16.12 -1.64 7.42
CA SER A 58 16.26 -3.00 6.89
C SER A 58 16.07 -4.04 7.98
N LEU A 59 14.91 -4.03 8.64
CA LEU A 59 14.64 -4.91 9.79
C LEU A 59 14.78 -6.40 9.43
N ARG A 60 14.39 -6.79 8.21
CA ARG A 60 14.55 -8.16 7.72
C ARG A 60 16.01 -8.54 7.53
N GLY A 61 16.83 -7.61 6.99
CA GLY A 61 18.27 -7.78 6.83
C GLY A 61 18.96 -7.85 8.19
N TRP A 62 18.66 -6.92 9.08
CA TRP A 62 19.24 -6.88 10.42
C TRP A 62 18.95 -8.16 11.21
N ARG A 63 17.72 -8.68 11.14
CA ARG A 63 17.35 -9.95 11.80
C ARG A 63 18.15 -11.15 11.28
N LYS A 64 18.53 -11.16 10.00
CA LYS A 64 19.35 -12.23 9.39
C LYS A 64 20.83 -12.12 9.76
N ALA A 65 21.29 -10.93 10.15
CA ALA A 65 22.69 -10.61 10.38
C ALA A 65 22.92 -9.95 11.76
N LEU A 66 22.26 -10.47 12.82
CA LEU A 66 22.32 -9.89 14.18
C LEU A 66 23.75 -9.83 14.77
N LEU A 67 24.65 -10.72 14.34
CA LEU A 67 26.05 -10.73 14.79
C LEU A 67 26.96 -9.83 13.94
N SER A 68 26.46 -9.22 12.86
CA SER A 68 27.25 -8.36 12.00
C SER A 68 27.47 -6.98 12.61
N ALA A 69 28.74 -6.54 12.64
CA ALA A 69 29.10 -5.18 13.05
C ALA A 69 28.47 -4.12 12.14
N GLU A 70 28.20 -4.45 10.87
CA GLU A 70 27.51 -3.57 9.92
C GLU A 70 26.06 -3.32 10.34
N THR A 71 25.35 -4.36 10.77
CA THR A 71 23.99 -4.23 11.30
C THR A 71 23.96 -3.27 12.49
N TRP A 72 24.85 -3.41 13.44
CA TRP A 72 24.87 -2.53 14.62
C TRP A 72 25.33 -1.11 14.30
N ARG A 73 26.21 -0.92 13.32
CA ARG A 73 26.55 0.42 12.79
C ARG A 73 25.33 1.08 12.14
N ALA A 74 24.57 0.34 11.33
CA ALA A 74 23.35 0.85 10.71
C ALA A 74 22.26 1.20 11.74
N VAL A 75 22.06 0.34 12.74
CA VAL A 75 21.11 0.60 13.84
C VAL A 75 21.56 1.83 14.67
N GLY A 76 22.86 1.95 14.97
CA GLY A 76 23.42 3.08 15.69
C GLY A 76 23.29 4.40 14.92
N SER A 77 23.52 4.36 13.59
CA SER A 77 23.33 5.52 12.71
C SER A 77 21.87 5.96 12.66
N LEU A 78 20.94 5.00 12.50
CA LEU A 78 19.51 5.30 12.56
C LEU A 78 19.11 5.91 13.90
N SER A 79 19.54 5.29 15.02
CA SER A 79 19.21 5.79 16.37
C SER A 79 19.73 7.22 16.59
N ARG A 80 20.92 7.53 16.09
CA ARG A 80 21.47 8.89 16.15
C ARG A 80 20.59 9.84 15.34
N ALA A 81 20.28 9.54 14.09
CA ALA A 81 19.47 10.39 13.23
C ALA A 81 18.07 10.64 13.84
N LEU A 82 17.43 9.59 14.40
CA LEU A 82 16.11 9.72 15.03
C LEU A 82 16.16 10.62 16.29
N ARG A 83 17.21 10.53 17.11
CA ARG A 83 17.38 11.36 18.31
C ARG A 83 17.73 12.80 17.98
N GLU A 84 18.58 13.02 16.97
CA GLU A 84 18.95 14.36 16.49
C GLU A 84 17.77 15.11 15.89
N ALA A 85 16.79 14.38 15.31
CA ALA A 85 15.56 14.94 14.79
C ALA A 85 14.64 15.54 15.87
N LYS A 86 14.80 15.17 17.15
CA LYS A 86 14.06 15.69 18.33
C LYS A 86 12.55 15.65 18.13
N TYR A 87 12.00 14.45 17.95
CA TYR A 87 10.56 14.26 17.79
C TYR A 87 9.79 14.61 19.07
N ASP A 88 8.70 15.36 18.93
CA ASP A 88 7.76 15.62 20.00
C ASP A 88 6.91 14.37 20.30
N LEU A 89 6.65 13.54 19.27
CA LEU A 89 5.86 12.33 19.38
C LEU A 89 6.25 11.31 18.31
N VAL A 90 6.26 10.02 18.68
CA VAL A 90 6.34 8.89 17.75
C VAL A 90 4.98 8.19 17.71
N ILE A 91 4.40 7.97 16.54
CA ILE A 91 3.14 7.24 16.37
C ILE A 91 3.44 5.89 15.71
N ASP A 92 3.29 4.80 16.46
CA ASP A 92 3.43 3.44 15.94
C ASP A 92 2.09 2.89 15.42
N VAL A 93 1.93 2.93 14.11
CA VAL A 93 0.76 2.39 13.40
C VAL A 93 0.92 0.90 13.08
N GLN A 94 2.09 0.32 13.31
CA GLN A 94 2.37 -1.08 13.02
C GLN A 94 1.92 -2.01 14.16
N GLY A 95 2.21 -1.65 15.40
CA GLY A 95 1.84 -2.40 16.59
C GLY A 95 2.50 -3.79 16.70
N LEU A 96 3.77 -3.91 16.28
CA LEU A 96 4.56 -5.14 16.32
C LEU A 96 5.84 -4.92 17.13
N MET A 97 6.44 -5.97 17.68
CA MET A 97 7.71 -5.90 18.39
C MET A 97 8.82 -5.23 17.60
N LYS A 98 8.88 -5.52 16.28
CA LYS A 98 9.85 -4.89 15.39
C LYS A 98 9.68 -3.38 15.25
N SER A 99 8.45 -2.86 15.30
CA SER A 99 8.18 -1.42 15.28
C SER A 99 8.40 -0.80 16.66
N ALA A 100 8.05 -1.48 17.73
CA ALA A 100 8.36 -1.08 19.10
C ALA A 100 9.88 -0.87 19.31
N PHE A 101 10.71 -1.70 18.69
CA PHE A 101 12.17 -1.50 18.67
C PHE A 101 12.55 -0.14 18.06
N LEU A 102 11.98 0.22 16.90
CA LEU A 102 12.24 1.51 16.25
C LEU A 102 11.75 2.70 17.09
N VAL A 103 10.60 2.54 17.74
CA VAL A 103 10.06 3.53 18.70
C VAL A 103 11.10 3.81 19.81
N LYS A 104 11.69 2.77 20.38
CA LYS A 104 12.72 2.93 21.43
C LYS A 104 14.01 3.58 20.95
N LEU A 105 14.39 3.39 19.66
CA LEU A 105 15.55 4.05 19.08
C LEU A 105 15.39 5.58 18.99
N ALA A 106 14.15 6.05 18.76
CA ALA A 106 13.87 7.49 18.64
C ALA A 106 13.97 8.22 19.98
N ASN A 107 13.84 7.52 21.11
CA ASN A 107 13.94 8.08 22.46
C ASN A 107 13.06 9.33 22.68
N ALA A 108 11.81 9.27 22.20
CA ALA A 108 10.80 10.30 22.33
C ALA A 108 9.50 9.69 22.89
N PRO A 109 8.56 10.51 23.40
CA PRO A 109 7.23 10.03 23.78
C PRO A 109 6.58 9.29 22.62
N ALA A 110 5.93 8.17 22.89
CA ALA A 110 5.35 7.33 21.86
C ALA A 110 3.87 7.07 22.10
N ALA A 111 3.09 7.12 21.03
CA ALA A 111 1.69 6.74 20.96
C ALA A 111 1.53 5.47 20.12
N GLY A 112 0.59 4.63 20.52
CA GLY A 112 0.27 3.40 19.80
C GLY A 112 -1.02 2.76 20.29
N PHE A 113 -1.30 1.56 19.77
CA PHE A 113 -2.47 0.78 20.16
C PHE A 113 -2.32 0.23 21.58
N ASP A 114 -3.36 0.23 22.36
CA ASP A 114 -3.38 -0.36 23.70
C ASP A 114 -3.32 -1.90 23.67
N ARG A 115 -3.32 -2.52 24.86
CA ARG A 115 -3.24 -3.98 25.01
C ARG A 115 -4.37 -4.74 24.35
N THR A 116 -5.56 -4.12 24.18
CA THR A 116 -6.75 -4.75 23.58
C THR A 116 -6.74 -4.65 22.06
N SER A 117 -6.08 -3.65 21.51
CA SER A 117 -6.11 -3.32 20.09
C SER A 117 -4.78 -3.51 19.35
N VAL A 118 -3.64 -3.64 20.03
CA VAL A 118 -2.33 -3.91 19.44
C VAL A 118 -2.25 -5.29 18.77
N ARG A 119 -1.44 -5.45 17.73
CA ARG A 119 -1.26 -6.73 17.03
C ARG A 119 -0.42 -7.73 17.84
N GLU A 120 0.69 -7.28 18.40
CA GLU A 120 1.56 -8.05 19.29
C GLU A 120 1.57 -7.39 20.67
N LEU A 121 1.01 -8.06 21.67
CA LEU A 121 0.80 -7.53 23.02
C LEU A 121 2.04 -6.85 23.63
N PRO A 122 3.26 -7.40 23.52
CA PRO A 122 4.44 -6.78 24.13
C PRO A 122 4.79 -5.42 23.51
N ALA A 123 4.35 -5.13 22.27
CA ALA A 123 4.63 -3.85 21.63
C ALA A 123 3.96 -2.67 22.38
N SER A 124 2.82 -2.91 23.04
CA SER A 124 2.13 -1.87 23.82
C SER A 124 2.95 -1.33 24.99
N LEU A 125 3.93 -2.07 25.48
CA LEU A 125 4.83 -1.64 26.54
C LEU A 125 5.83 -0.56 26.10
N ALA A 126 5.94 -0.32 24.79
CA ALA A 126 6.81 0.71 24.25
C ALA A 126 6.16 2.10 24.26
N TYR A 127 4.84 2.19 24.44
CA TYR A 127 4.09 3.43 24.29
C TYR A 127 3.84 4.12 25.63
N ALA A 128 4.14 5.42 25.69
CA ALA A 128 3.76 6.29 26.80
C ALA A 128 2.25 6.59 26.78
N HIS A 129 1.68 6.62 25.56
CA HIS A 129 0.26 6.88 25.33
C HIS A 129 -0.33 5.72 24.53
N ALA A 130 -1.06 4.84 25.17
CA ALA A 130 -1.69 3.69 24.53
C ALA A 130 -3.20 3.93 24.39
N TYR A 131 -3.72 3.79 23.17
CA TYR A 131 -5.11 4.10 22.84
C TYR A 131 -5.88 2.87 22.41
N ALA A 132 -7.09 2.69 22.97
CA ALA A 132 -8.04 1.70 22.50
C ALA A 132 -8.58 2.11 21.13
N VAL A 133 -8.39 1.24 20.13
CA VAL A 133 -8.90 1.41 18.76
C VAL A 133 -9.56 0.11 18.35
N PRO A 134 -10.83 0.11 17.90
CA PRO A 134 -11.53 -1.12 17.51
C PRO A 134 -10.73 -1.95 16.50
N ARG A 135 -10.83 -3.29 16.60
CA ARG A 135 -10.16 -4.22 15.69
C ARG A 135 -11.02 -4.61 14.48
N ASP A 136 -12.30 -4.40 14.59
CA ASP A 136 -13.35 -4.75 13.64
C ASP A 136 -13.69 -3.65 12.63
N ILE A 137 -12.94 -2.55 12.64
CA ILE A 137 -13.00 -1.50 11.62
C ILE A 137 -11.83 -1.62 10.63
N HIS A 138 -11.99 -1.00 9.46
CA HIS A 138 -10.99 -1.07 8.39
C HIS A 138 -9.60 -0.57 8.83
N ALA A 139 -8.53 -1.15 8.29
CA ALA A 139 -7.15 -0.82 8.65
C ALA A 139 -6.80 0.67 8.44
N ILE A 140 -7.39 1.30 7.42
CA ILE A 140 -7.28 2.75 7.17
C ILE A 140 -7.89 3.52 8.34
N ASP A 141 -9.12 3.19 8.73
CA ASP A 141 -9.82 3.89 9.80
C ASP A 141 -9.15 3.68 11.16
N ARG A 142 -8.59 2.48 11.38
CA ARG A 142 -7.77 2.21 12.57
C ARG A 142 -6.58 3.16 12.67
N ALA A 143 -5.88 3.40 11.57
CA ALA A 143 -4.76 4.35 11.54
C ALA A 143 -5.24 5.77 11.81
N ARG A 144 -6.33 6.20 11.19
CA ARG A 144 -6.92 7.54 11.32
C ARG A 144 -7.39 7.81 12.75
N VAL A 145 -8.09 6.86 13.37
CA VAL A 145 -8.53 6.95 14.77
C VAL A 145 -7.35 7.02 15.74
N LEU A 146 -6.28 6.22 15.50
CA LEU A 146 -5.08 6.29 16.32
C LEU A 146 -4.43 7.69 16.24
N PHE A 147 -4.30 8.24 15.04
CA PHE A 147 -3.74 9.59 14.84
C PHE A 147 -4.60 10.66 15.50
N GLY A 148 -5.93 10.59 15.32
CA GLY A 148 -6.86 11.52 15.96
C GLY A 148 -6.68 11.55 17.48
N LYS A 149 -6.65 10.36 18.11
CA LYS A 149 -6.43 10.24 19.56
C LYS A 149 -5.05 10.74 20.00
N ALA A 150 -4.01 10.45 19.23
CA ALA A 150 -2.63 10.82 19.55
C ALA A 150 -2.36 12.34 19.38
N LEU A 151 -3.05 12.99 18.47
CA LEU A 151 -2.84 14.38 18.09
C LEU A 151 -3.97 15.34 18.55
N GLY A 152 -5.03 14.79 19.16
CA GLY A 152 -6.13 15.58 19.76
C GLY A 152 -7.11 16.14 18.73
N TYR A 153 -7.45 15.38 17.69
CA TYR A 153 -8.51 15.73 16.73
C TYR A 153 -9.43 14.52 16.45
N GLU A 154 -10.63 14.78 15.92
CA GLU A 154 -11.55 13.73 15.49
C GLU A 154 -11.50 13.58 13.96
N PRO A 155 -11.14 12.39 13.41
CA PRO A 155 -11.10 12.17 11.97
C PRO A 155 -12.50 12.01 11.38
N ASP A 156 -12.79 12.67 10.27
CA ASP A 156 -14.01 12.44 9.49
C ASP A 156 -13.89 11.16 8.66
N LEU A 157 -14.32 10.02 9.21
CA LEU A 157 -14.22 8.72 8.54
C LEU A 157 -15.10 8.58 7.30
N SER A 158 -16.07 9.47 7.09
CA SER A 158 -16.91 9.46 5.88
C SER A 158 -16.17 9.94 4.63
N ARG A 159 -15.08 10.66 4.81
CA ARG A 159 -14.24 11.20 3.74
C ARG A 159 -12.91 10.47 3.69
N LEU A 160 -12.58 9.88 2.53
CA LEU A 160 -11.29 9.24 2.29
C LEU A 160 -10.44 10.11 1.37
N ASP A 161 -9.26 10.49 1.86
CA ASP A 161 -8.24 11.19 1.10
C ASP A 161 -6.87 10.61 1.43
N ASN A 162 -6.23 10.01 0.44
CA ASN A 162 -4.91 9.40 0.62
C ASN A 162 -3.77 10.42 0.59
N GLY A 163 -4.00 11.64 0.10
CA GLY A 163 -3.01 12.71 0.03
C GLY A 163 -1.81 12.42 -0.86
N ILE A 164 -1.84 11.34 -1.64
CA ILE A 164 -0.74 10.95 -2.54
C ILE A 164 -0.98 11.42 -3.97
N VAL A 165 0.13 11.66 -4.68
CA VAL A 165 0.11 12.08 -6.07
C VAL A 165 0.84 11.05 -6.90
N ALA A 166 0.22 10.60 -8.01
CA ALA A 166 0.88 9.72 -8.96
C ALA A 166 2.07 10.45 -9.59
N PRO A 167 3.26 9.83 -9.66
CA PRO A 167 4.40 10.44 -10.30
C PRO A 167 4.18 10.52 -11.82
N ALA A 168 4.92 11.40 -12.47
CA ALA A 168 4.90 11.48 -13.93
C ALA A 168 5.31 10.14 -14.56
N PRO A 169 4.59 9.66 -15.59
CA PRO A 169 4.96 8.44 -16.29
C PRO A 169 6.33 8.58 -16.94
N VAL A 170 7.16 7.54 -16.84
CA VAL A 170 8.50 7.52 -17.46
C VAL A 170 8.52 6.81 -18.82
N PHE A 171 7.49 6.02 -19.13
CA PHE A 171 7.36 5.37 -20.42
C PHE A 171 6.58 6.27 -21.42
N PRO A 172 6.84 6.15 -22.72
CA PRO A 172 6.15 6.95 -23.73
C PRO A 172 4.62 6.79 -23.68
N ASP A 173 3.91 7.83 -24.09
CA ASP A 173 2.48 7.72 -24.33
C ASP A 173 2.21 6.74 -25.47
N ARG A 174 1.16 5.94 -25.30
CA ARG A 174 0.79 4.87 -26.25
C ARG A 174 -0.37 5.25 -27.18
N GLY A 175 -0.90 6.48 -27.02
CA GLY A 175 -1.99 6.99 -27.84
C GLY A 175 -3.33 6.26 -27.66
N ALA A 176 -3.45 5.38 -26.66
CA ALA A 176 -4.67 4.64 -26.36
C ALA A 176 -4.89 4.52 -24.84
N PRO A 177 -6.16 4.48 -24.40
CA PRO A 177 -6.45 4.27 -22.98
C PRO A 177 -5.97 2.88 -22.53
N THR A 178 -5.30 2.83 -21.39
CA THR A 178 -4.66 1.61 -20.91
C THR A 178 -5.44 0.94 -19.79
N VAL A 179 -5.37 -0.40 -19.71
CA VAL A 179 -5.78 -1.18 -18.54
C VAL A 179 -4.56 -1.89 -17.95
N PHE A 180 -4.32 -1.70 -16.67
CA PHE A 180 -3.19 -2.35 -16.00
C PHE A 180 -3.65 -3.66 -15.34
N LEU A 181 -3.08 -4.79 -15.77
CA LEU A 181 -3.36 -6.13 -15.25
C LEU A 181 -2.26 -6.53 -14.27
N LEU A 182 -2.57 -6.52 -12.98
CA LEU A 182 -1.66 -6.81 -11.87
C LEU A 182 -1.86 -8.27 -11.41
N HIS A 183 -1.34 -9.22 -12.19
CA HIS A 183 -1.50 -10.65 -11.94
C HIS A 183 -0.57 -11.18 -10.83
N GLY A 184 0.51 -10.46 -10.50
CA GLY A 184 1.50 -10.87 -9.51
C GLY A 184 0.94 -10.88 -8.09
N THR A 185 1.27 -11.92 -7.32
CA THR A 185 0.90 -12.05 -5.91
C THR A 185 1.93 -12.86 -5.15
N SER A 186 2.03 -12.64 -3.84
CA SER A 186 3.04 -13.27 -2.97
C SER A 186 2.79 -14.75 -2.64
N ARG A 187 1.61 -15.30 -2.98
CA ARG A 187 1.23 -16.68 -2.64
C ARG A 187 0.50 -17.33 -3.82
N GLU A 188 0.84 -18.58 -4.11
CA GLU A 188 0.19 -19.40 -5.16
C GLU A 188 -1.33 -19.45 -5.00
N THR A 189 -1.82 -19.62 -3.78
CA THR A 189 -3.25 -19.70 -3.48
C THR A 189 -4.04 -18.45 -3.82
N LYS A 190 -3.37 -17.31 -4.00
CA LYS A 190 -3.99 -16.04 -4.38
C LYS A 190 -3.99 -15.79 -5.89
N LYS A 191 -3.32 -16.65 -6.66
CA LYS A 191 -3.24 -16.49 -8.12
C LYS A 191 -4.59 -16.77 -8.76
N TRP A 192 -5.00 -15.85 -9.63
CA TRP A 192 -6.09 -16.07 -10.55
C TRP A 192 -5.55 -16.82 -11.77
N PRO A 193 -6.27 -17.80 -12.34
CA PRO A 193 -5.77 -18.62 -13.44
C PRO A 193 -5.32 -17.79 -14.65
N VAL A 194 -4.19 -18.16 -15.27
CA VAL A 194 -3.63 -17.42 -16.42
C VAL A 194 -4.60 -17.36 -17.60
N GLY A 195 -5.37 -18.42 -17.87
CA GLY A 195 -6.39 -18.41 -18.91
C GLY A 195 -7.43 -17.31 -18.71
N ARG A 196 -7.86 -17.05 -17.47
CA ARG A 196 -8.81 -15.98 -17.15
C ARG A 196 -8.20 -14.58 -17.33
N TRP A 197 -6.89 -14.42 -17.06
CA TRP A 197 -6.17 -13.18 -17.39
C TRP A 197 -6.11 -12.94 -18.90
N ILE A 198 -5.86 -14.00 -19.70
CA ILE A 198 -5.84 -13.95 -21.17
C ILE A 198 -7.21 -13.56 -21.70
N GLU A 199 -8.28 -14.22 -21.27
CA GLU A 199 -9.66 -13.91 -21.67
C GLU A 199 -10.04 -12.47 -21.32
N THR A 200 -9.67 -12.00 -20.12
CA THR A 200 -9.92 -10.63 -19.68
C THR A 200 -9.15 -9.62 -20.55
N ALA A 201 -7.86 -9.86 -20.80
CA ALA A 201 -7.04 -9.01 -21.65
C ALA A 201 -7.60 -8.91 -23.07
N ALA A 202 -7.99 -10.04 -23.68
CA ALA A 202 -8.59 -10.09 -25.01
C ALA A 202 -9.91 -9.31 -25.08
N ALA A 203 -10.80 -9.51 -24.08
CA ALA A 203 -12.08 -8.81 -24.03
C ALA A 203 -11.92 -7.29 -23.86
N LEU A 204 -10.94 -6.82 -23.09
CA LEU A 204 -10.65 -5.39 -22.91
C LEU A 204 -9.96 -4.79 -24.13
N ALA A 205 -9.05 -5.54 -24.77
CA ALA A 205 -8.43 -5.13 -26.05
C ALA A 205 -9.49 -4.95 -27.15
N ALA A 206 -10.46 -5.86 -27.26
CA ALA A 206 -11.57 -5.75 -28.21
C ALA A 206 -12.45 -4.51 -27.97
N ARG A 207 -12.41 -3.93 -26.77
CA ARG A 207 -13.10 -2.67 -26.40
C ARG A 207 -12.22 -1.42 -26.55
N GLY A 208 -11.05 -1.55 -27.18
CA GLY A 208 -10.13 -0.44 -27.45
C GLY A 208 -9.25 -0.03 -26.26
N LEU A 209 -9.18 -0.85 -25.19
CA LEU A 209 -8.25 -0.66 -24.10
C LEU A 209 -6.93 -1.39 -24.39
N LEU A 210 -5.80 -0.75 -24.14
CA LEU A 210 -4.48 -1.36 -24.31
C LEU A 210 -4.06 -2.08 -23.00
N PRO A 211 -3.99 -3.44 -22.98
CA PRO A 211 -3.58 -4.15 -21.78
C PRO A 211 -2.10 -3.92 -21.49
N LEU A 212 -1.79 -3.57 -20.24
CA LEU A 212 -0.45 -3.48 -19.68
C LEU A 212 -0.30 -4.52 -18.57
N THR A 213 0.87 -5.11 -18.45
CA THR A 213 1.23 -5.94 -17.30
C THR A 213 2.68 -5.73 -16.92
N THR A 214 3.07 -6.15 -15.71
CA THR A 214 4.44 -6.04 -15.20
C THR A 214 4.80 -7.26 -14.37
N TRP A 215 6.05 -7.39 -13.99
CA TRP A 215 6.57 -8.51 -13.22
C TRP A 215 7.70 -8.10 -12.28
N SER A 216 7.87 -8.84 -11.22
CA SER A 216 8.96 -8.68 -10.24
C SER A 216 9.79 -9.95 -10.07
N SER A 217 9.24 -11.12 -10.41
CA SER A 217 9.87 -12.43 -10.31
C SER A 217 9.85 -13.18 -11.65
N PRO A 218 10.71 -14.20 -11.85
CA PRO A 218 10.69 -15.03 -13.07
C PRO A 218 9.31 -15.65 -13.34
N ALA A 219 8.65 -16.21 -12.33
CA ALA A 219 7.32 -16.81 -12.49
C ALA A 219 6.24 -15.79 -12.89
N GLU A 220 6.32 -14.54 -12.40
CA GLU A 220 5.43 -13.48 -12.85
C GLU A 220 5.74 -13.07 -14.30
N LYS A 221 7.03 -13.10 -14.69
CA LYS A 221 7.44 -12.82 -16.07
C LYS A 221 6.84 -13.83 -17.05
N GLU A 222 6.92 -15.13 -16.74
CA GLU A 222 6.31 -16.20 -17.54
C GLU A 222 4.79 -15.97 -17.73
N THR A 223 4.09 -15.59 -16.67
CA THR A 223 2.65 -15.26 -16.75
C THR A 223 2.41 -14.04 -17.65
N ALA A 224 3.19 -12.98 -17.50
CA ALA A 224 3.07 -11.76 -18.31
C ALA A 224 3.33 -12.06 -19.81
N GLU A 225 4.35 -12.84 -20.10
CA GLU A 225 4.70 -13.25 -21.46
C GLU A 225 3.64 -14.18 -22.08
N ALA A 226 3.03 -15.07 -21.29
CA ALA A 226 1.92 -15.91 -21.74
C ALA A 226 0.69 -15.08 -22.11
N ILE A 227 0.35 -14.03 -21.32
CA ILE A 227 -0.74 -13.12 -21.65
C ILE A 227 -0.42 -12.37 -22.95
N ALA A 228 0.79 -11.83 -23.11
CA ALA A 228 1.19 -11.08 -24.31
C ALA A 228 1.26 -11.98 -25.56
N ALA A 229 1.68 -13.22 -25.45
CA ALA A 229 1.70 -14.18 -26.55
C ALA A 229 0.28 -14.49 -27.06
N ALA A 230 -0.69 -14.62 -26.15
CA ALA A 230 -2.09 -14.89 -26.48
C ALA A 230 -2.86 -13.63 -26.96
N VAL A 231 -2.48 -12.45 -26.46
CA VAL A 231 -3.09 -11.16 -26.80
C VAL A 231 -2.00 -10.20 -27.25
N PRO A 232 -1.63 -10.16 -28.55
CA PRO A 232 -0.46 -9.44 -29.08
C PRO A 232 -0.45 -7.92 -28.82
N SER A 233 -1.60 -7.30 -28.55
CA SER A 233 -1.68 -5.90 -28.13
C SER A 233 -1.21 -5.67 -26.70
N THR A 234 -1.03 -6.72 -25.88
CA THR A 234 -0.58 -6.58 -24.49
C THR A 234 0.88 -6.15 -24.43
N ILE A 235 1.16 -5.11 -23.66
CA ILE A 235 2.52 -4.64 -23.42
C ILE A 235 3.00 -5.14 -22.07
N VAL A 236 4.10 -5.88 -22.06
CA VAL A 236 4.81 -6.29 -20.86
C VAL A 236 5.81 -5.18 -20.48
N ILE A 237 5.51 -4.47 -19.41
CA ILE A 237 6.42 -3.45 -18.87
C ILE A 237 7.62 -4.18 -18.25
N PRO A 238 8.86 -3.78 -18.61
CA PRO A 238 10.06 -4.41 -18.05
C PRO A 238 10.11 -4.20 -16.53
N ARG A 239 10.90 -5.02 -15.85
CA ARG A 239 11.15 -4.85 -14.42
C ARG A 239 11.70 -3.45 -14.16
N SER A 240 10.97 -2.67 -13.38
CA SER A 240 11.22 -1.24 -13.20
C SER A 240 11.14 -0.83 -11.73
N PRO A 241 11.72 0.29 -11.34
CA PRO A 241 11.53 0.88 -10.01
C PRO A 241 10.05 1.12 -9.70
N LEU A 242 9.71 1.12 -8.41
CA LEU A 242 8.32 1.26 -7.95
C LEU A 242 7.68 2.57 -8.43
N LEU A 243 8.41 3.69 -8.43
CA LEU A 243 7.88 4.98 -8.92
C LEU A 243 7.56 4.95 -10.41
N ALA A 244 8.34 4.24 -11.23
CA ALA A 244 8.06 4.09 -12.65
C ALA A 244 6.75 3.32 -12.88
N ILE A 245 6.53 2.22 -12.12
CA ILE A 245 5.26 1.46 -12.17
C ILE A 245 4.11 2.28 -11.60
N ALA A 246 4.32 3.05 -10.53
CA ALA A 246 3.32 3.96 -9.97
C ALA A 246 2.86 5.02 -10.99
N GLY A 247 3.77 5.58 -11.77
CA GLY A 247 3.42 6.51 -12.86
C GLY A 247 2.57 5.86 -13.95
N GLU A 248 2.89 4.62 -14.33
CA GLU A 248 2.08 3.86 -15.29
C GLU A 248 0.68 3.52 -14.74
N ILE A 249 0.61 3.12 -13.47
CA ILE A 249 -0.68 2.93 -12.79
C ILE A 249 -1.45 4.24 -12.79
N GLY A 250 -0.81 5.36 -12.45
CA GLY A 250 -1.46 6.67 -12.30
C GLY A 250 -2.16 7.19 -13.57
N ARG A 251 -1.71 6.77 -14.76
CA ARG A 251 -2.34 7.14 -16.05
C ARG A 251 -3.30 6.07 -16.59
N ALA A 252 -3.44 4.93 -15.92
CA ALA A 252 -4.31 3.87 -16.40
C ALA A 252 -5.79 4.26 -16.33
N ARG A 253 -6.55 3.91 -17.36
CA ARG A 253 -8.01 4.07 -17.39
C ARG A 253 -8.71 3.13 -16.43
N LEU A 254 -8.10 1.96 -16.19
CA LEU A 254 -8.62 0.88 -15.34
C LEU A 254 -7.45 0.07 -14.78
N VAL A 255 -7.57 -0.39 -13.56
CA VAL A 255 -6.66 -1.37 -12.97
C VAL A 255 -7.45 -2.60 -12.54
N ILE A 256 -7.00 -3.77 -12.95
CA ILE A 256 -7.51 -5.06 -12.47
C ILE A 256 -6.35 -5.79 -11.81
N GLY A 257 -6.48 -6.14 -10.55
CA GLY A 257 -5.36 -6.69 -9.80
C GLY A 257 -5.76 -7.81 -8.82
N ALA A 258 -4.90 -8.81 -8.70
CA ALA A 258 -4.95 -9.73 -7.56
C ALA A 258 -4.70 -8.96 -6.24
N ASP A 259 -4.96 -9.59 -5.10
CA ASP A 259 -4.66 -9.03 -3.76
C ASP A 259 -3.14 -8.76 -3.60
N THR A 260 -2.72 -7.57 -4.00
CA THR A 260 -1.32 -7.11 -4.05
C THR A 260 -1.21 -5.63 -3.68
N GLY A 261 -0.01 -5.20 -3.25
CA GLY A 261 0.24 -3.81 -2.88
C GLY A 261 0.01 -2.80 -4.02
N LEU A 262 0.29 -3.16 -5.26
CA LEU A 262 0.06 -2.28 -6.42
C LEU A 262 -1.43 -2.04 -6.70
N MET A 263 -2.29 -3.02 -6.41
CA MET A 263 -3.74 -2.84 -6.49
C MET A 263 -4.23 -1.83 -5.45
N HIS A 264 -3.70 -1.89 -4.21
CA HIS A 264 -4.00 -0.88 -3.19
C HIS A 264 -3.51 0.52 -3.59
N LEU A 265 -2.37 0.60 -4.29
CA LEU A 265 -1.87 1.87 -4.82
C LEU A 265 -2.80 2.47 -5.87
N ALA A 266 -3.32 1.64 -6.79
CA ALA A 266 -4.30 2.08 -7.78
C ALA A 266 -5.57 2.65 -7.13
N SER A 267 -6.10 1.94 -6.13
CA SER A 267 -7.23 2.43 -5.34
C SER A 267 -6.92 3.73 -4.60
N ALA A 268 -5.70 3.87 -4.06
CA ALA A 268 -5.27 5.08 -3.37
C ALA A 268 -5.09 6.30 -4.30
N PHE A 269 -4.84 6.08 -5.59
CA PHE A 269 -4.90 7.11 -6.64
C PHE A 269 -6.33 7.42 -7.12
N ALA A 270 -7.35 6.82 -6.49
CA ALA A 270 -8.76 6.95 -6.86
C ALA A 270 -9.08 6.51 -8.30
N LEU A 271 -8.30 5.58 -8.84
CA LEU A 271 -8.53 5.01 -10.17
C LEU A 271 -9.65 3.97 -10.15
N PRO A 272 -10.34 3.74 -11.28
CA PRO A 272 -11.19 2.58 -11.45
C PRO A 272 -10.39 1.30 -11.17
N THR A 273 -10.75 0.57 -10.12
CA THR A 273 -9.99 -0.58 -9.64
C THR A 273 -10.90 -1.77 -9.35
N VAL A 274 -10.58 -2.90 -9.96
CA VAL A 274 -11.21 -4.20 -9.67
C VAL A 274 -10.19 -5.10 -8.98
N ALA A 275 -10.40 -5.41 -7.73
CA ALA A 275 -9.50 -6.23 -6.91
C ALA A 275 -10.01 -7.66 -6.80
N LEU A 276 -9.16 -8.64 -7.11
CA LEU A 276 -9.49 -10.07 -7.10
C LEU A 276 -8.95 -10.74 -5.84
N PHE A 277 -9.84 -11.11 -4.94
CA PHE A 277 -9.52 -11.79 -3.67
C PHE A 277 -9.81 -13.29 -3.80
N VAL A 278 -8.99 -14.03 -4.53
CA VAL A 278 -9.20 -15.45 -4.87
C VAL A 278 -9.24 -16.36 -3.64
N ALA A 279 -8.38 -16.13 -2.65
CA ALA A 279 -8.26 -16.99 -1.47
C ALA A 279 -8.26 -16.21 -0.15
N THR A 280 -8.46 -14.92 -0.19
CA THR A 280 -8.51 -14.05 0.98
C THR A 280 -9.82 -13.27 1.00
N LYS A 281 -10.26 -12.88 2.19
CA LYS A 281 -11.41 -11.98 2.31
C LYS A 281 -10.92 -10.53 2.28
N PRO A 282 -11.54 -9.62 1.50
CA PRO A 282 -11.18 -8.21 1.51
C PRO A 282 -11.37 -7.60 2.90
N GLY A 283 -12.45 -7.91 3.56
CA GLY A 283 -12.75 -7.58 4.95
C GLY A 283 -12.22 -6.21 5.36
N LEU A 284 -11.35 -6.21 6.39
CA LEU A 284 -10.82 -4.99 7.00
C LEU A 284 -9.57 -4.42 6.28
N THR A 285 -9.15 -5.00 5.16
CA THR A 285 -7.91 -4.61 4.47
C THR A 285 -8.05 -4.52 2.94
N GLY A 286 -9.25 -4.73 2.39
CA GLY A 286 -9.50 -4.58 0.95
C GLY A 286 -9.39 -3.12 0.49
N PRO A 287 -9.38 -2.86 -0.81
CA PRO A 287 -9.42 -1.50 -1.32
C PRO A 287 -10.75 -0.86 -0.99
N ILE A 288 -10.71 0.38 -0.49
CA ILE A 288 -11.90 1.19 -0.25
C ILE A 288 -11.79 2.49 -1.05
N GLY A 289 -12.91 2.93 -1.59
CA GLY A 289 -13.01 4.13 -2.40
C GLY A 289 -14.19 4.06 -3.36
N PRO A 290 -14.66 5.20 -3.87
CA PRO A 290 -15.88 5.26 -4.70
C PRO A 290 -15.74 4.53 -6.05
N ARG A 291 -14.51 4.33 -6.51
CA ARG A 291 -14.18 3.70 -7.80
C ARG A 291 -13.42 2.37 -7.63
N SER A 292 -13.52 1.74 -6.47
CA SER A 292 -12.87 0.46 -6.19
C SER A 292 -13.90 -0.60 -5.80
N VAL A 293 -13.75 -1.81 -6.32
CA VAL A 293 -14.56 -2.97 -5.96
C VAL A 293 -13.69 -4.18 -5.71
N ALA A 294 -14.03 -4.94 -4.68
CA ALA A 294 -13.38 -6.21 -4.37
C ALA A 294 -14.31 -7.37 -4.77
N LEU A 295 -13.81 -8.26 -5.62
CA LEU A 295 -14.48 -9.49 -6.00
C LEU A 295 -13.93 -10.68 -5.23
N THR A 296 -14.82 -11.51 -4.71
CA THR A 296 -14.51 -12.77 -4.06
C THR A 296 -15.11 -13.93 -4.84
N PRO A 297 -14.60 -15.16 -4.68
CA PRO A 297 -15.20 -16.34 -5.28
C PRO A 297 -16.70 -16.47 -4.95
N GLU A 298 -17.48 -16.91 -5.91
CA GLU A 298 -18.84 -17.39 -5.74
C GLU A 298 -18.81 -18.91 -5.86
N GLU A 299 -19.21 -19.61 -4.82
CA GLU A 299 -19.25 -21.07 -4.74
C GLU A 299 -18.05 -21.76 -5.43
N ASP A 300 -18.26 -22.80 -6.22
CA ASP A 300 -17.20 -23.65 -6.77
C ASP A 300 -16.48 -23.05 -8.00
N ASP A 301 -17.03 -22.03 -8.67
CA ASP A 301 -16.47 -21.48 -9.92
C ASP A 301 -15.41 -20.36 -9.74
N GLY A 302 -15.19 -19.92 -8.51
CA GLY A 302 -14.27 -18.84 -8.22
C GLY A 302 -14.73 -17.48 -8.78
N ILE A 303 -13.81 -16.62 -9.21
CA ILE A 303 -14.14 -15.31 -9.81
C ILE A 303 -14.18 -15.47 -11.32
N SER A 304 -15.35 -15.36 -11.95
CA SER A 304 -15.51 -15.50 -13.40
C SER A 304 -15.06 -14.25 -14.16
N VAL A 305 -14.63 -14.41 -15.42
CA VAL A 305 -14.23 -13.30 -16.29
C VAL A 305 -15.41 -12.35 -16.54
N GLY A 306 -16.63 -12.89 -16.70
CA GLY A 306 -17.84 -12.08 -16.88
C GLY A 306 -18.07 -11.10 -15.73
N ARG A 307 -17.88 -11.54 -14.48
CA ARG A 307 -18.00 -10.66 -13.30
C ARG A 307 -16.91 -9.58 -13.28
N VAL A 308 -15.68 -9.93 -13.65
CA VAL A 308 -14.57 -8.98 -13.72
C VAL A 308 -14.86 -7.89 -14.75
N LEU A 309 -15.33 -8.26 -15.93
CA LEU A 309 -15.67 -7.32 -16.99
C LEU A 309 -16.87 -6.42 -16.63
N ALA A 310 -17.91 -6.97 -16.01
CA ALA A 310 -19.05 -6.19 -15.52
C ALA A 310 -18.62 -5.17 -14.44
N ALA A 311 -17.80 -5.59 -13.48
CA ALA A 311 -17.25 -4.72 -12.46
C ALA A 311 -16.34 -3.64 -13.08
N ALA A 312 -15.55 -3.98 -14.08
CA ALA A 312 -14.69 -3.03 -14.81
C ALA A 312 -15.51 -1.92 -15.49
N GLU A 313 -16.59 -2.27 -16.16
CA GLU A 313 -17.54 -1.32 -16.80
C GLU A 313 -18.17 -0.40 -15.74
N GLU A 314 -18.66 -0.98 -14.65
CA GLU A 314 -19.26 -0.20 -13.56
C GLU A 314 -18.25 0.82 -12.98
N MET A 315 -17.01 0.39 -12.67
CA MET A 315 -16.01 1.28 -12.09
C MET A 315 -15.57 2.38 -13.07
N MET A 316 -15.45 2.09 -14.36
CA MET A 316 -15.13 3.09 -15.39
C MET A 316 -16.26 4.09 -15.61
N GLY A 317 -17.51 3.71 -15.38
CA GLY A 317 -18.68 4.57 -15.50
C GLY A 317 -18.88 5.52 -14.33
N LYS A 318 -18.32 5.23 -13.16
CA LYS A 318 -18.41 6.11 -11.99
C LYS A 318 -17.59 7.37 -12.18
N LYS A 319 -18.22 8.54 -11.94
CA LYS A 319 -17.49 9.83 -11.87
C LYS A 319 -16.62 9.84 -10.60
N GLY A 320 -15.41 10.36 -10.72
CA GLY A 320 -14.48 10.55 -9.61
C GLY A 320 -14.82 11.73 -8.74
#